data_3888d0acdad84b7e728fc5514eb65bcc
#
_entry.id   3888d0acdad84b7e728fc5514eb65bcc
#
_cell.length_a   1.000
_cell.length_b   1.000
_cell.length_c   1.000
_cell.angle_alpha   90.00
_cell.angle_beta   90.00
_cell.angle_gamma   90.00
#
_symmetry.space_group_name_H-M   'P 1'
#
loop_
_entity.id
_entity.type
_entity.pdbx_description
1 polymer ?
#
loop_
_entity_poly.entity_id
_entity_poly.type
_entity_poly.pdbx_seq_one_letter_code
_entity_poly.pdbx_strand_id
1 'polypeptide(L)'
;MRRWRRGVTVAAASRTALATLATLAMAAAATIAPLAAMAQTAAPAGPHAGALNPVPKAGPVAQPPAAASSVPSPVMSQAAAATAGAVAFRGAGSGAPEVMTHGRFENIPIFRPEGEPNATVLFFSDDTGWTPRAERMARALADTGALVAGIDTARLMANYTKDDVACVYAAGDLDNFGRWVEAAVKLPGYTPPILVGDGVGGTFAYAMLAQAGNETFSGALSVDFCPVLPMSKPLCQGEGVHFARGITHTAGGAPMRLLPAPVMSAPWLAMGGPVGGPTEPTVRAPRCPDHVAQAFAARTPNSNWLVGGLAGSLGAMDASGTTPGRTSPDASTPSTPVLADWLTQYKNAFRRLNAHHVAGTARPPAAVADLPVVEVPATGKPAAKMADTFAILFSGDGGWAGLDRDVASALSAHGIPVVGVDSLRYFWSARTPASGALDIDRLMRFYQTRWSRKRVILIGYSQGADVLPFMVNRLSPVARDRVALLVLMGLGQKADFEFRMTNWVMSSQNGLPIRPEVERLPDGLAMCVYGADEDDSNCPGLDPRRVQLVKMPGGHHFDGNYAGLADAILQAAARR
;
A
#
# COMPACT_ATOMS: atom_id res chain seq x y z
N MET A 1 45.31 39.12 39.30
CA MET A 1 45.44 39.03 40.78
C MET A 1 44.66 37.82 41.25
N ARG A 2 45.41 36.91 42.03
CA ARG A 2 44.93 35.82 42.92
C ARG A 2 43.93 34.82 42.31
N ARG A 3 44.35 33.61 41.84
CA ARG A 3 44.74 32.38 42.53
C ARG A 3 43.93 32.08 43.80
N TRP A 4 43.15 30.96 43.74
CA TRP A 4 43.23 29.92 44.78
C TRP A 4 42.80 28.57 44.20
N ARG A 5 43.74 27.61 44.34
CA ARG A 5 43.61 26.16 44.16
C ARG A 5 43.21 25.54 45.51
N ARG A 6 42.58 24.41 45.45
CA ARG A 6 42.72 23.20 46.30
C ARG A 6 41.48 22.35 46.07
N GLY A 7 41.54 21.09 45.85
CA GLY A 7 42.48 20.02 46.17
C GLY A 7 41.70 18.77 46.50
N VAL A 8 41.84 17.76 45.69
CA VAL A 8 42.08 16.33 46.01
C VAL A 8 41.32 15.73 47.19
N THR A 9 40.55 14.68 46.96
CA THR A 9 40.88 13.36 47.56
C THR A 9 40.17 12.22 46.81
N VAL A 10 40.98 11.25 46.43
CA VAL A 10 40.72 9.91 45.99
C VAL A 10 40.37 9.06 47.20
N ALA A 11 39.38 8.18 47.09
CA ALA A 11 39.30 6.99 47.91
C ALA A 11 38.80 5.82 47.05
N ALA A 12 39.72 4.91 46.82
CA ALA A 12 39.50 3.56 46.33
C ALA A 12 39.32 2.63 47.54
N ALA A 13 38.39 1.71 47.44
CA ALA A 13 38.35 0.44 48.17
C ALA A 13 37.43 -0.48 47.41
N SER A 14 37.99 -1.47 46.71
CA SER A 14 38.33 -2.85 47.13
C SER A 14 37.12 -3.77 47.03
N ARG A 15 37.09 -4.59 46.02
CA ARG A 15 37.25 -6.05 45.87
C ARG A 15 36.94 -6.87 47.13
N THR A 16 36.12 -7.88 46.91
CA THR A 16 36.07 -9.25 47.40
C THR A 16 34.64 -9.63 47.83
N ALA A 17 34.05 -10.63 47.24
CA ALA A 17 33.88 -12.05 47.50
C ALA A 17 32.99 -12.61 46.42
N LEU A 18 33.36 -13.45 45.58
CA LEU A 18 33.69 -14.89 45.52
C LEU A 18 32.82 -15.83 46.35
N ALA A 19 32.11 -16.65 45.61
CA ALA A 19 31.93 -18.09 45.75
C ALA A 19 30.80 -18.62 46.63
N THR A 20 30.26 -19.66 46.03
CA THR A 20 29.49 -20.83 46.53
C THR A 20 27.97 -20.66 46.48
N LEU A 21 27.22 -21.50 45.80
CA LEU A 21 27.08 -22.97 45.77
C LEU A 21 26.36 -23.36 44.46
N ALA A 22 26.88 -24.12 43.71
CA ALA A 22 26.75 -25.46 43.18
C ALA A 22 25.82 -26.40 43.99
N THR A 23 25.17 -27.26 43.21
CA THR A 23 24.50 -28.52 43.53
C THR A 23 23.05 -28.47 44.05
N LEU A 24 22.13 -28.78 43.14
CA LEU A 24 21.24 -29.94 43.30
C LEU A 24 20.79 -30.43 41.92
N ALA A 25 21.51 -31.41 41.43
CA ALA A 25 21.04 -32.37 40.44
C ALA A 25 20.48 -33.59 41.18
N MET A 26 19.31 -34.08 40.81
CA MET A 26 18.88 -35.48 40.83
C MET A 26 17.46 -35.49 40.28
N ALA A 27 17.28 -35.98 39.08
CA ALA A 27 17.00 -37.36 38.75
C ALA A 27 15.51 -37.72 38.91
N ALA A 28 14.81 -37.76 37.80
CA ALA A 28 13.80 -38.78 37.57
C ALA A 28 13.91 -39.22 36.11
N ALA A 29 14.53 -40.36 35.93
CA ALA A 29 14.60 -41.12 34.70
C ALA A 29 13.37 -42.00 34.53
N ALA A 30 13.08 -42.28 33.28
CA ALA A 30 12.44 -43.47 32.74
C ALA A 30 10.91 -43.62 32.86
N THR A 31 10.23 -43.52 31.70
CA THR A 31 9.70 -44.78 31.13
C THR A 31 9.49 -44.55 29.62
N ILE A 32 10.32 -45.26 28.86
CA ILE A 32 10.14 -45.53 27.44
C ILE A 32 9.26 -46.78 27.35
N ALA A 33 8.19 -46.71 26.62
CA ALA A 33 7.55 -47.90 26.08
C ALA A 33 7.17 -47.64 24.62
N PRO A 34 7.52 -48.56 23.70
CA PRO A 34 7.22 -48.42 22.29
C PRO A 34 5.82 -48.98 22.01
N LEU A 35 5.00 -48.25 21.25
CA LEU A 35 3.82 -48.86 20.65
C LEU A 35 4.02 -49.00 19.14
N ALA A 36 3.87 -50.25 18.79
CA ALA A 36 3.99 -50.94 17.55
C ALA A 36 3.30 -50.27 16.34
N ALA A 37 3.93 -50.47 15.21
CA ALA A 37 3.39 -50.41 13.88
C ALA A 37 2.03 -51.15 13.76
N MET A 38 1.05 -50.49 13.16
CA MET A 38 -0.08 -51.20 12.54
C MET A 38 -0.02 -50.98 11.03
N ALA A 39 -0.06 -52.13 10.40
CA ALA A 39 0.08 -52.38 8.99
C ALA A 39 -1.00 -51.73 8.14
N GLN A 40 -0.57 -51.30 6.98
CA GLN A 40 -1.39 -51.05 5.81
C GLN A 40 -2.17 -52.29 5.41
N THR A 41 -3.48 -52.17 5.23
CA THR A 41 -4.23 -53.10 4.39
C THR A 41 -4.67 -52.34 3.13
N ALA A 42 -4.06 -52.77 2.04
CA ALA A 42 -4.49 -52.42 0.69
C ALA A 42 -5.82 -53.11 0.38
N ALA A 43 -6.76 -52.41 -0.23
CA ALA A 43 -7.93 -52.94 -0.88
C ALA A 43 -7.81 -52.78 -2.40
N PRO A 44 -8.38 -53.67 -3.20
CA PRO A 44 -7.95 -53.94 -4.56
C PRO A 44 -8.61 -53.03 -5.61
N ALA A 45 -7.87 -52.80 -6.68
CA ALA A 45 -8.33 -52.18 -7.90
C ALA A 45 -9.32 -53.08 -8.66
N GLY A 46 -10.43 -52.47 -9.10
CA GLY A 46 -11.33 -53.03 -10.10
C GLY A 46 -11.30 -52.19 -11.35
N PRO A 47 -11.34 -52.80 -12.55
CA PRO A 47 -11.11 -52.10 -13.80
C PRO A 47 -12.41 -51.63 -14.45
N HIS A 48 -12.48 -50.39 -14.88
CA HIS A 48 -13.37 -49.99 -15.97
C HIS A 48 -12.60 -49.19 -16.99
N ALA A 49 -12.25 -49.88 -18.07
CA ALA A 49 -11.86 -49.28 -19.34
C ALA A 49 -13.10 -48.70 -20.03
N GLY A 50 -13.13 -47.38 -20.16
CA GLY A 50 -14.05 -46.67 -21.02
C GLY A 50 -13.30 -46.15 -22.22
N ALA A 51 -13.63 -46.66 -23.41
CA ALA A 51 -13.05 -46.37 -24.69
C ALA A 51 -13.25 -44.90 -25.07
N LEU A 52 -12.18 -44.21 -25.38
CA LEU A 52 -12.21 -42.90 -26.03
C LEU A 52 -12.44 -43.08 -27.52
N ASN A 53 -13.51 -42.49 -28.08
CA ASN A 53 -13.78 -42.38 -29.49
C ASN A 53 -12.79 -41.39 -30.13
N PRO A 54 -12.28 -41.66 -31.33
CA PRO A 54 -11.35 -40.78 -32.02
C PRO A 54 -12.07 -39.55 -32.62
N VAL A 55 -11.47 -38.39 -32.42
CA VAL A 55 -11.85 -37.12 -33.07
C VAL A 55 -11.53 -37.18 -34.57
N PRO A 56 -12.41 -36.77 -35.45
CA PRO A 56 -12.12 -36.76 -36.89
C PRO A 56 -11.15 -35.65 -37.28
N LYS A 57 -10.16 -36.02 -38.11
CA LYS A 57 -9.19 -35.10 -38.72
C LYS A 57 -9.94 -34.15 -39.69
N ALA A 58 -9.79 -32.83 -39.43
CA ALA A 58 -10.20 -31.80 -40.37
C ALA A 58 -9.25 -31.78 -41.58
N GLY A 59 -9.80 -31.84 -42.77
CA GLY A 59 -9.08 -31.71 -44.04
C GLY A 59 -8.71 -30.25 -44.36
N PRO A 60 -7.85 -30.01 -45.33
CA PRO A 60 -7.27 -28.69 -45.59
C PRO A 60 -8.31 -27.74 -46.22
N VAL A 61 -8.44 -26.56 -45.61
CA VAL A 61 -9.22 -25.44 -46.15
C VAL A 61 -8.36 -24.69 -47.16
N ALA A 62 -8.90 -24.55 -48.38
CA ALA A 62 -8.28 -23.84 -49.49
C ALA A 62 -8.17 -22.32 -49.21
N GLN A 63 -7.01 -21.74 -49.52
CA GLN A 63 -6.78 -20.30 -49.54
C GLN A 63 -7.50 -19.64 -50.70
N PRO A 64 -8.14 -18.47 -50.51
CA PRO A 64 -8.59 -17.65 -51.66
C PRO A 64 -7.42 -16.81 -52.22
N PRO A 65 -7.49 -16.41 -53.50
CA PRO A 65 -6.37 -15.77 -54.19
C PRO A 65 -6.15 -14.32 -53.78
N ALA A 66 -4.87 -13.91 -53.81
CA ALA A 66 -4.41 -12.55 -53.52
C ALA A 66 -4.90 -11.58 -54.62
N ALA A 67 -5.68 -10.58 -54.23
CA ALA A 67 -5.95 -9.41 -55.05
C ALA A 67 -4.96 -8.29 -54.69
N ALA A 68 -4.11 -7.94 -55.65
CA ALA A 68 -3.25 -6.78 -55.58
C ALA A 68 -4.09 -5.49 -55.70
N SER A 69 -4.05 -4.64 -54.72
CA SER A 69 -4.52 -3.25 -54.80
C SER A 69 -3.48 -2.33 -54.22
N SER A 70 -2.80 -1.64 -55.10
CA SER A 70 -1.91 -0.50 -54.81
C SER A 70 -2.73 0.69 -54.38
N VAL A 71 -2.54 1.16 -53.14
CA VAL A 71 -3.02 2.45 -52.62
C VAL A 71 -1.83 3.30 -52.22
N PRO A 72 -1.72 4.56 -52.71
CA PRO A 72 -0.57 5.41 -52.40
C PRO A 72 -0.60 5.90 -50.96
N SER A 73 0.57 5.91 -50.31
CA SER A 73 0.80 6.47 -48.97
C SER A 73 0.52 7.98 -48.94
N PRO A 74 -0.29 8.48 -48.01
CA PRO A 74 -0.31 9.90 -47.72
C PRO A 74 0.87 10.32 -46.84
N VAL A 75 1.62 11.28 -47.32
CA VAL A 75 2.61 12.03 -46.56
C VAL A 75 1.88 12.74 -45.44
N MET A 76 2.10 12.32 -44.18
CA MET A 76 1.57 13.02 -43.00
C MET A 76 2.51 14.17 -42.62
N SER A 77 1.99 15.37 -42.84
CA SER A 77 2.50 16.62 -42.33
C SER A 77 2.62 16.58 -40.79
N GLN A 78 3.80 16.86 -40.28
CA GLN A 78 4.01 17.16 -38.85
C GLN A 78 3.37 18.52 -38.54
N ALA A 79 2.31 18.54 -37.78
CA ALA A 79 1.90 19.57 -36.83
C ALA A 79 0.47 19.26 -36.31
N ALA A 80 0.40 18.52 -35.23
CA ALA A 80 -0.73 18.62 -34.31
C ALA A 80 -0.19 18.44 -32.91
N ALA A 81 0.06 19.55 -32.21
CA ALA A 81 0.20 19.60 -30.78
C ALA A 81 -1.07 19.00 -30.17
N ALA A 82 -0.92 17.88 -29.47
CA ALA A 82 -1.99 17.29 -28.68
C ALA A 82 -2.32 18.26 -27.55
N THR A 83 -3.34 19.06 -27.73
CA THR A 83 -4.08 19.65 -26.62
C THR A 83 -4.70 18.48 -25.85
N ALA A 84 -4.16 18.19 -24.67
CA ALA A 84 -4.81 17.36 -23.69
C ALA A 84 -6.19 17.96 -23.43
N GLY A 85 -7.25 17.29 -23.92
CA GLY A 85 -8.61 17.69 -23.64
C GLY A 85 -8.84 17.55 -22.13
N ALA A 86 -8.86 18.69 -21.43
CA ALA A 86 -9.38 18.76 -20.08
C ALA A 86 -10.79 18.20 -20.11
N VAL A 87 -11.00 17.01 -19.53
CA VAL A 87 -12.34 16.47 -19.27
C VAL A 87 -12.98 17.46 -18.29
N ALA A 88 -13.93 18.25 -18.76
CA ALA A 88 -14.67 19.16 -17.91
C ALA A 88 -15.42 18.33 -16.87
N PHE A 89 -14.95 18.36 -15.63
CA PHE A 89 -15.68 17.82 -14.48
C PHE A 89 -16.99 18.60 -14.38
N ARG A 90 -18.13 17.94 -14.61
CA ARG A 90 -19.43 18.54 -14.34
C ARG A 90 -19.55 18.70 -12.82
N GLY A 91 -19.76 19.93 -12.39
CA GLY A 91 -19.87 20.31 -10.99
C GLY A 91 -20.90 19.48 -10.21
N ALA A 92 -20.79 19.50 -8.89
CA ALA A 92 -21.72 18.90 -7.94
C ALA A 92 -23.11 19.52 -8.12
N GLY A 93 -23.84 19.08 -9.14
CA GLY A 93 -25.25 19.43 -9.32
C GLY A 93 -26.08 18.69 -8.28
N SER A 94 -27.23 19.28 -7.91
CA SER A 94 -28.27 18.68 -7.06
C SER A 94 -28.89 17.39 -7.63
N GLY A 95 -28.27 16.78 -8.65
CA GLY A 95 -28.68 15.53 -9.30
C GLY A 95 -28.38 14.29 -8.45
N ALA A 96 -29.08 13.19 -8.76
CA ALA A 96 -28.77 11.88 -8.20
C ALA A 96 -27.31 11.51 -8.51
N PRO A 97 -26.57 10.91 -7.54
CA PRO A 97 -25.19 10.49 -7.77
C PRO A 97 -25.13 9.40 -8.85
N GLU A 98 -24.04 9.37 -9.62
CA GLU A 98 -23.71 8.23 -10.46
C GLU A 98 -23.57 6.99 -9.59
N VAL A 99 -24.07 5.83 -10.04
CA VAL A 99 -24.00 4.58 -9.28
C VAL A 99 -23.12 3.59 -10.03
N MET A 100 -22.13 3.04 -9.34
CA MET A 100 -21.18 2.06 -9.88
C MET A 100 -21.27 0.73 -9.15
N THR A 101 -20.84 -0.35 -9.79
CA THR A 101 -20.71 -1.69 -9.20
C THR A 101 -19.42 -2.33 -9.67
N HIS A 102 -18.62 -2.86 -8.74
CA HIS A 102 -17.39 -3.59 -9.04
C HIS A 102 -17.15 -4.70 -8.01
N GLY A 103 -17.16 -5.95 -8.46
CA GLY A 103 -16.98 -7.09 -7.59
C GLY A 103 -18.00 -7.11 -6.43
N ARG A 104 -17.52 -7.17 -5.19
CA ARG A 104 -18.35 -7.15 -3.98
C ARG A 104 -18.89 -5.77 -3.59
N PHE A 105 -18.44 -4.71 -4.29
CA PHE A 105 -18.87 -3.33 -4.07
C PHE A 105 -20.04 -3.03 -5.00
N GLU A 106 -21.25 -3.21 -4.47
CA GLU A 106 -22.49 -3.11 -5.24
C GLU A 106 -23.22 -1.79 -4.95
N ASN A 107 -23.75 -1.17 -6.02
CA ASN A 107 -24.57 0.04 -5.93
C ASN A 107 -23.87 1.20 -5.20
N ILE A 108 -22.66 1.50 -5.57
CA ILE A 108 -21.81 2.54 -4.97
C ILE A 108 -22.18 3.90 -5.55
N PRO A 109 -22.81 4.82 -4.78
CA PRO A 109 -23.03 6.19 -5.23
C PRO A 109 -21.71 6.96 -5.23
N ILE A 110 -21.41 7.62 -6.35
CA ILE A 110 -20.22 8.45 -6.54
C ILE A 110 -20.62 9.92 -6.47
N PHE A 111 -20.04 10.64 -5.52
CA PHE A 111 -20.22 12.07 -5.36
C PHE A 111 -18.98 12.79 -5.87
N ARG A 112 -19.16 13.61 -6.90
CA ARG A 112 -18.08 14.37 -7.51
C ARG A 112 -18.03 15.78 -6.94
N PRO A 113 -16.84 16.31 -6.61
CA PRO A 113 -16.69 17.72 -6.22
C PRO A 113 -16.87 18.65 -7.43
N GLU A 114 -16.97 19.94 -7.15
CA GLU A 114 -16.75 20.97 -8.18
C GLU A 114 -15.26 21.06 -8.50
N GLY A 115 -14.89 20.85 -9.78
CA GLY A 115 -13.50 20.87 -10.24
C GLY A 115 -12.74 19.55 -10.02
N GLU A 116 -11.41 19.63 -10.08
CA GLU A 116 -10.54 18.48 -9.88
C GLU A 116 -10.57 18.02 -8.41
N PRO A 117 -10.75 16.72 -8.15
CA PRO A 117 -10.70 16.20 -6.78
C PRO A 117 -9.35 16.44 -6.10
N ASN A 118 -9.40 16.90 -4.86
CA ASN A 118 -8.22 17.08 -4.02
C ASN A 118 -7.92 15.87 -3.11
N ALA A 119 -8.80 14.88 -3.09
CA ALA A 119 -8.71 13.60 -2.39
C ALA A 119 -9.73 12.61 -2.95
N THR A 120 -9.44 11.32 -2.79
CA THR A 120 -10.40 10.23 -2.95
C THR A 120 -10.82 9.73 -1.57
N VAL A 121 -12.12 9.53 -1.37
CA VAL A 121 -12.71 9.05 -0.11
C VAL A 121 -13.51 7.79 -0.35
N LEU A 122 -13.25 6.76 0.45
CA LEU A 122 -14.13 5.61 0.61
C LEU A 122 -14.96 5.84 1.87
N PHE A 123 -16.25 6.16 1.68
CA PHE A 123 -17.16 6.49 2.78
C PHE A 123 -18.02 5.28 3.14
N PHE A 124 -17.99 4.87 4.41
CA PHE A 124 -18.72 3.74 4.97
C PHE A 124 -19.93 4.19 5.76
N SER A 125 -21.13 3.74 5.39
CA SER A 125 -22.34 3.97 6.16
C SER A 125 -22.32 3.19 7.49
N ASP A 126 -23.28 3.48 8.37
CA ASP A 126 -23.53 2.63 9.56
C ASP A 126 -24.12 1.26 9.15
N ASP A 127 -24.29 0.34 10.09
CA ASP A 127 -24.86 -1.00 9.88
C ASP A 127 -26.35 -1.01 9.51
N THR A 128 -26.99 0.14 9.54
CA THR A 128 -28.35 0.33 9.03
C THR A 128 -28.41 0.47 7.51
N GLY A 129 -27.26 0.42 6.84
CA GLY A 129 -27.13 0.55 5.39
C GLY A 129 -27.04 2.01 4.92
N TRP A 130 -27.29 2.21 3.62
CA TRP A 130 -27.21 3.54 3.02
C TRP A 130 -28.46 4.38 3.35
N THR A 131 -28.30 5.37 4.21
CA THR A 131 -29.36 6.22 4.74
C THR A 131 -29.24 7.67 4.23
N PRO A 132 -30.31 8.51 4.39
CA PRO A 132 -30.20 9.95 4.10
C PRO A 132 -29.09 10.65 4.91
N ARG A 133 -28.76 10.16 6.11
CA ARG A 133 -27.64 10.66 6.91
C ARG A 133 -26.31 10.36 6.21
N ALA A 134 -26.09 9.10 5.79
CA ALA A 134 -24.89 8.70 5.05
C ALA A 134 -24.73 9.54 3.77
N GLU A 135 -25.81 9.76 3.03
CA GLU A 135 -25.78 10.59 1.83
C GLU A 135 -25.40 12.04 2.13
N ARG A 136 -25.97 12.65 3.18
CA ARG A 136 -25.61 14.02 3.59
C ARG A 136 -24.13 14.13 3.98
N MET A 137 -23.61 13.14 4.70
CA MET A 137 -22.20 13.11 5.09
C MET A 137 -21.28 12.97 3.88
N ALA A 138 -21.61 12.08 2.94
CA ALA A 138 -20.84 11.90 1.71
C ALA A 138 -20.83 13.18 0.84
N ARG A 139 -22.00 13.84 0.67
CA ARG A 139 -22.09 15.13 -0.03
C ARG A 139 -21.28 16.21 0.66
N ALA A 140 -21.28 16.26 1.99
CA ALA A 140 -20.49 17.23 2.74
C ALA A 140 -18.98 17.07 2.52
N LEU A 141 -18.50 15.86 2.29
CA LEU A 141 -17.09 15.62 1.90
C LEU A 141 -16.84 16.06 0.46
N ALA A 142 -17.76 15.77 -0.46
CA ALA A 142 -17.65 16.25 -1.85
C ALA A 142 -17.62 17.78 -1.93
N ASP A 143 -18.39 18.50 -1.08
CA ASP A 143 -18.32 19.96 -0.96
C ASP A 143 -16.96 20.48 -0.47
N THR A 144 -16.10 19.62 0.10
CA THR A 144 -14.73 20.00 0.48
C THR A 144 -13.72 19.79 -0.65
N GLY A 145 -14.18 19.30 -1.79
CA GLY A 145 -13.33 19.00 -2.94
C GLY A 145 -12.93 17.53 -3.08
N ALA A 146 -13.53 16.61 -2.31
CA ALA A 146 -13.20 15.19 -2.41
C ALA A 146 -14.09 14.44 -3.42
N LEU A 147 -13.51 13.49 -4.15
CA LEU A 147 -14.27 12.44 -4.81
C LEU A 147 -14.69 11.40 -3.77
N VAL A 148 -15.98 11.12 -3.63
CA VAL A 148 -16.49 10.22 -2.59
C VAL A 148 -17.21 9.03 -3.20
N ALA A 149 -16.76 7.82 -2.87
CA ALA A 149 -17.44 6.58 -3.17
C ALA A 149 -18.17 6.08 -1.90
N GLY A 150 -19.50 6.01 -1.95
CA GLY A 150 -20.34 5.65 -0.83
C GLY A 150 -20.53 4.14 -0.74
N ILE A 151 -20.15 3.53 0.37
CA ILE A 151 -20.21 2.09 0.60
C ILE A 151 -21.24 1.78 1.66
N ASP A 152 -22.23 0.95 1.31
CA ASP A 152 -23.18 0.36 2.26
C ASP A 152 -22.44 -0.71 3.08
N THR A 153 -22.10 -0.36 4.32
CA THR A 153 -21.28 -1.22 5.20
C THR A 153 -22.00 -2.52 5.55
N ALA A 154 -23.31 -2.49 5.76
CA ALA A 154 -24.09 -3.70 6.07
C ALA A 154 -24.04 -4.69 4.91
N ARG A 155 -24.23 -4.21 3.69
CA ARG A 155 -24.13 -5.02 2.47
C ARG A 155 -22.73 -5.56 2.24
N LEU A 156 -21.71 -4.72 2.38
CA LEU A 156 -20.32 -5.14 2.22
C LEU A 156 -19.95 -6.25 3.22
N MET A 157 -20.30 -6.10 4.49
CA MET A 157 -20.06 -7.13 5.52
C MET A 157 -20.79 -8.44 5.21
N ALA A 158 -22.04 -8.35 4.71
CA ALA A 158 -22.79 -9.54 4.28
C ALA A 158 -22.13 -10.23 3.08
N ASN A 159 -21.55 -9.47 2.15
CA ASN A 159 -20.82 -10.05 1.01
C ASN A 159 -19.56 -10.81 1.46
N TYR A 160 -18.83 -10.34 2.48
CA TYR A 160 -17.69 -11.08 3.03
C TYR A 160 -18.07 -12.41 3.69
N THR A 161 -19.31 -12.61 4.13
CA THR A 161 -19.74 -13.90 4.69
C THR A 161 -19.82 -15.02 3.66
N LYS A 162 -19.96 -14.66 2.37
CA LYS A 162 -20.10 -15.62 1.25
C LYS A 162 -18.79 -16.27 0.86
N ASP A 163 -17.65 -15.69 1.21
CA ASP A 163 -16.33 -16.21 0.84
C ASP A 163 -16.00 -17.45 1.66
N ASP A 164 -15.38 -18.44 1.05
CA ASP A 164 -14.86 -19.65 1.73
C ASP A 164 -13.40 -19.44 2.16
N VAL A 165 -13.19 -18.48 3.06
CA VAL A 165 -11.87 -18.14 3.61
C VAL A 165 -11.90 -18.13 5.13
N ALA A 166 -10.76 -18.43 5.76
CA ALA A 166 -10.64 -18.47 7.21
C ALA A 166 -10.70 -17.09 7.86
N CYS A 167 -10.18 -16.07 7.18
CA CYS A 167 -10.22 -14.67 7.60
C CYS A 167 -10.36 -13.76 6.37
N VAL A 168 -10.77 -12.50 6.58
CA VAL A 168 -11.00 -11.50 5.54
C VAL A 168 -9.87 -10.47 5.53
N TYR A 169 -9.22 -10.26 4.38
CA TYR A 169 -8.26 -9.18 4.17
C TYR A 169 -8.92 -8.03 3.39
N ALA A 170 -9.88 -7.37 4.05
CA ALA A 170 -10.73 -6.37 3.42
C ALA A 170 -9.97 -5.09 3.01
N ALA A 171 -8.84 -4.78 3.66
CA ALA A 171 -8.00 -3.64 3.29
C ALA A 171 -7.47 -3.75 1.85
N GLY A 172 -7.08 -4.96 1.41
CA GLY A 172 -6.65 -5.19 0.03
C GLY A 172 -7.78 -5.01 -0.98
N ASP A 173 -8.98 -5.49 -0.66
CA ASP A 173 -10.15 -5.29 -1.53
C ASP A 173 -10.51 -3.80 -1.67
N LEU A 174 -10.37 -3.02 -0.58
CA LEU A 174 -10.64 -1.58 -0.60
C LEU A 174 -9.56 -0.78 -1.34
N ASP A 175 -8.31 -1.18 -1.25
CA ASP A 175 -7.23 -0.59 -2.04
C ASP A 175 -7.52 -0.78 -3.54
N ASN A 176 -7.83 -2.01 -3.93
CA ASN A 176 -8.21 -2.34 -5.30
C ASN A 176 -9.43 -1.55 -5.77
N PHE A 177 -10.43 -1.46 -4.92
CA PHE A 177 -11.65 -0.70 -5.22
C PHE A 177 -11.36 0.80 -5.36
N GLY A 178 -10.51 1.38 -4.51
CA GLY A 178 -10.09 2.78 -4.61
C GLY A 178 -9.43 3.08 -5.95
N ARG A 179 -8.49 2.25 -6.38
CA ARG A 179 -7.83 2.32 -7.69
C ARG A 179 -8.84 2.22 -8.84
N TRP A 180 -9.77 1.27 -8.71
CA TRP A 180 -10.82 1.10 -9.72
C TRP A 180 -11.71 2.34 -9.83
N VAL A 181 -12.13 2.92 -8.72
CA VAL A 181 -12.96 4.15 -8.72
C VAL A 181 -12.22 5.28 -9.42
N GLU A 182 -10.97 5.54 -9.05
CA GLU A 182 -10.18 6.63 -9.62
C GLU A 182 -9.96 6.46 -11.12
N ALA A 183 -9.65 5.25 -11.56
CA ALA A 183 -9.49 4.95 -12.98
C ALA A 183 -10.82 5.04 -13.75
N ALA A 184 -11.93 4.53 -13.18
CA ALA A 184 -13.25 4.60 -13.80
C ALA A 184 -13.72 6.04 -14.00
N VAL A 185 -13.42 6.93 -13.06
CA VAL A 185 -13.72 8.37 -13.18
C VAL A 185 -12.64 9.15 -13.94
N LYS A 186 -11.58 8.48 -14.38
CA LYS A 186 -10.47 9.03 -15.19
C LYS A 186 -9.70 10.15 -14.48
N LEU A 187 -9.35 9.94 -13.21
CA LEU A 187 -8.45 10.87 -12.53
C LEU A 187 -7.07 10.92 -13.22
N PRO A 188 -6.41 12.08 -13.26
CA PRO A 188 -5.12 12.23 -13.93
C PRO A 188 -3.97 11.50 -13.23
N GLY A 189 -4.14 11.10 -11.96
CA GLY A 189 -3.16 10.39 -11.17
C GLY A 189 -3.79 9.65 -9.99
N TYR A 190 -3.14 8.60 -9.51
CA TYR A 190 -3.57 7.85 -8.33
C TYR A 190 -3.25 8.59 -7.04
N THR A 191 -4.21 8.61 -6.12
CA THR A 191 -4.05 9.14 -4.76
C THR A 191 -4.58 8.12 -3.75
N PRO A 192 -3.77 7.63 -2.78
CA PRO A 192 -4.26 6.68 -1.79
C PRO A 192 -5.50 7.21 -1.08
N PRO A 193 -6.62 6.44 -1.02
CA PRO A 193 -7.87 6.93 -0.49
C PRO A 193 -7.81 7.27 1.01
N ILE A 194 -8.65 8.20 1.44
CA ILE A 194 -8.96 8.44 2.85
C ILE A 194 -10.22 7.62 3.19
N LEU A 195 -10.15 6.86 4.29
CA LEU A 195 -11.29 6.09 4.78
C LEU A 195 -12.13 6.95 5.73
N VAL A 196 -13.41 7.09 5.46
CA VAL A 196 -14.33 7.85 6.35
C VAL A 196 -15.53 7.00 6.64
N GLY A 197 -15.99 6.95 7.90
CA GLY A 197 -17.16 6.15 8.23
C GLY A 197 -17.96 6.66 9.41
N ASP A 198 -19.24 6.29 9.42
CA ASP A 198 -20.23 6.60 10.47
C ASP A 198 -20.58 5.31 11.25
N GLY A 199 -20.60 5.38 12.57
CA GLY A 199 -20.95 4.24 13.43
C GLY A 199 -20.09 3.00 13.20
N VAL A 200 -20.70 1.89 12.78
CA VAL A 200 -19.99 0.66 12.41
C VAL A 200 -19.06 0.89 11.23
N GLY A 201 -19.47 1.73 10.26
CA GLY A 201 -18.58 2.11 9.16
C GLY A 201 -17.36 2.88 9.64
N GLY A 202 -17.47 3.72 10.68
CA GLY A 202 -16.33 4.37 11.33
C GLY A 202 -15.39 3.39 12.01
N THR A 203 -15.95 2.35 12.64
CA THR A 203 -15.18 1.26 13.25
C THR A 203 -14.48 0.41 12.17
N PHE A 204 -15.17 0.16 11.07
CA PHE A 204 -14.60 -0.56 9.93
C PHE A 204 -13.46 0.23 9.27
N ALA A 205 -13.63 1.55 9.07
CA ALA A 205 -12.58 2.42 8.55
C ALA A 205 -11.29 2.36 9.39
N TYR A 206 -11.41 2.41 10.73
CA TYR A 206 -10.29 2.18 11.64
C TYR A 206 -9.63 0.82 11.43
N ALA A 207 -10.46 -0.25 11.41
CA ALA A 207 -9.93 -1.61 11.28
C ALA A 207 -9.20 -1.83 9.95
N MET A 208 -9.70 -1.23 8.87
CA MET A 208 -9.05 -1.28 7.55
C MET A 208 -7.72 -0.53 7.53
N LEU A 209 -7.66 0.65 8.15
CA LEU A 209 -6.41 1.39 8.28
C LEU A 209 -5.35 0.62 9.10
N ALA A 210 -5.79 -0.07 10.17
CA ALA A 210 -4.91 -0.90 10.99
C ALA A 210 -4.49 -2.21 10.32
N GLN A 211 -5.33 -2.76 9.42
CA GLN A 211 -5.02 -3.98 8.66
C GLN A 211 -4.06 -3.71 7.49
N ALA A 212 -4.15 -2.52 6.92
CA ALA A 212 -3.44 -2.14 5.71
C ALA A 212 -1.93 -1.98 5.94
N GLY A 213 -1.16 -2.29 4.91
CA GLY A 213 0.24 -1.88 4.83
C GLY A 213 0.40 -0.36 4.73
N ASN A 214 1.63 0.09 4.91
CA ASN A 214 1.95 1.52 4.77
C ASN A 214 1.57 2.05 3.37
N GLU A 215 1.11 3.30 3.32
CA GLU A 215 0.75 4.03 2.09
C GLU A 215 -0.46 3.48 1.30
N THR A 216 -1.11 2.44 1.80
CA THR A 216 -2.36 1.92 1.20
C THR A 216 -3.48 2.94 1.30
N PHE A 217 -3.59 3.60 2.46
CA PHE A 217 -4.57 4.66 2.71
C PHE A 217 -3.89 5.90 3.29
N SER A 218 -4.41 7.07 2.94
CA SER A 218 -3.88 8.36 3.41
C SER A 218 -4.26 8.68 4.86
N GLY A 219 -5.21 7.94 5.43
CA GLY A 219 -5.69 8.09 6.80
C GLY A 219 -7.12 7.64 6.97
N ALA A 220 -7.66 7.77 8.19
CA ALA A 220 -9.08 7.48 8.44
C ALA A 220 -9.73 8.50 9.37
N LEU A 221 -11.03 8.75 9.16
CA LEU A 221 -11.91 9.54 10.01
C LEU A 221 -13.10 8.69 10.44
N SER A 222 -13.23 8.46 11.74
CA SER A 222 -14.32 7.69 12.33
C SER A 222 -15.27 8.61 13.08
N VAL A 223 -16.54 8.56 12.73
CA VAL A 223 -17.63 9.22 13.46
C VAL A 223 -18.36 8.17 14.28
N ASP A 224 -18.74 8.47 15.51
CA ASP A 224 -19.42 7.56 16.46
C ASP A 224 -18.68 6.20 16.61
N PHE A 225 -17.37 6.25 16.70
CA PHE A 225 -16.54 5.06 16.83
C PHE A 225 -16.87 4.26 18.09
N CYS A 226 -17.07 2.95 17.91
CA CYS A 226 -17.20 1.99 19.01
C CYS A 226 -16.35 0.75 18.67
N PRO A 227 -15.43 0.29 19.52
CA PRO A 227 -14.46 -0.77 19.18
C PRO A 227 -15.11 -2.17 19.10
N VAL A 228 -16.27 -2.26 18.46
CA VAL A 228 -17.03 -3.50 18.26
C VAL A 228 -17.47 -3.59 16.80
N LEU A 229 -16.96 -4.60 16.10
CA LEU A 229 -17.28 -4.84 14.71
C LEU A 229 -18.17 -6.08 14.57
N PRO A 230 -19.41 -5.93 14.07
CA PRO A 230 -20.38 -7.04 13.99
C PRO A 230 -20.15 -7.92 12.74
N MET A 231 -18.94 -8.42 12.57
CA MET A 231 -18.59 -9.34 11.49
C MET A 231 -18.58 -10.77 12.00
N SER A 232 -19.22 -11.69 11.27
CA SER A 232 -19.23 -13.12 11.56
C SER A 232 -17.88 -13.79 11.26
N LYS A 233 -17.21 -13.36 10.18
CA LYS A 233 -15.85 -13.80 9.85
C LYS A 233 -14.80 -12.88 10.47
N PRO A 234 -13.67 -13.45 10.96
CA PRO A 234 -12.58 -12.63 11.49
C PRO A 234 -11.89 -11.86 10.38
N LEU A 235 -11.32 -10.71 10.73
CA LEU A 235 -10.33 -10.06 9.92
C LEU A 235 -9.01 -10.84 10.00
N CYS A 236 -8.26 -10.95 8.91
CA CYS A 236 -6.84 -11.29 8.95
C CYS A 236 -6.10 -10.17 9.69
N GLN A 237 -5.07 -10.49 10.46
CA GLN A 237 -4.40 -9.47 11.30
C GLN A 237 -3.75 -8.35 10.48
N GLY A 238 -3.21 -8.65 9.29
CA GLY A 238 -2.48 -7.67 8.50
C GLY A 238 -1.32 -7.07 9.30
N GLU A 239 -1.07 -5.77 9.12
CA GLU A 239 0.02 -5.07 9.79
C GLU A 239 -0.25 -4.79 11.27
N GLY A 240 -1.50 -4.54 11.66
CA GLY A 240 -1.75 -4.08 13.02
C GLY A 240 -3.15 -4.26 13.56
N VAL A 241 -4.09 -4.89 12.86
CA VAL A 241 -5.42 -5.10 13.42
C VAL A 241 -5.43 -6.20 14.46
N HIS A 242 -5.75 -5.84 15.70
CA HIS A 242 -5.89 -6.76 16.82
C HIS A 242 -7.32 -6.75 17.35
N PHE A 243 -7.82 -7.92 17.72
CA PHE A 243 -9.16 -8.07 18.30
C PHE A 243 -9.26 -9.26 19.25
N ALA A 244 -10.17 -9.16 20.21
CA ALA A 244 -10.64 -10.27 21.03
C ALA A 244 -12.01 -10.73 20.55
N ARG A 245 -12.26 -12.02 20.52
CA ARG A 245 -13.60 -12.58 20.28
C ARG A 245 -14.28 -12.85 21.62
N GLY A 246 -15.51 -12.40 21.75
CA GLY A 246 -16.37 -12.80 22.85
C GLY A 246 -16.80 -14.28 22.69
N ILE A 247 -17.07 -14.96 23.78
CA ILE A 247 -17.71 -16.27 23.75
C ILE A 247 -19.22 -16.00 23.58
N THR A 248 -19.81 -16.40 22.46
CA THR A 248 -21.27 -16.40 22.29
C THR A 248 -21.74 -17.76 21.82
N HIS A 249 -22.89 -18.15 22.30
CA HIS A 249 -23.59 -19.37 21.91
C HIS A 249 -24.63 -19.15 20.79
N THR A 250 -24.55 -18.02 20.09
CA THR A 250 -25.49 -17.67 19.01
C THR A 250 -24.94 -18.07 17.64
N ALA A 251 -25.80 -18.54 16.76
CA ALA A 251 -25.46 -19.02 15.41
C ALA A 251 -24.82 -17.95 14.49
N GLY A 252 -24.84 -16.67 14.88
CA GLY A 252 -24.26 -15.55 14.14
C GLY A 252 -22.79 -15.23 14.47
N GLY A 253 -22.13 -15.99 15.36
CA GLY A 253 -20.79 -15.70 15.85
C GLY A 253 -20.75 -14.50 16.82
N ALA A 254 -19.63 -14.39 17.57
CA ALA A 254 -19.44 -13.27 18.47
C ALA A 254 -18.91 -12.06 17.70
N PRO A 255 -19.38 -10.83 18.00
CA PRO A 255 -18.79 -9.63 17.44
C PRO A 255 -17.31 -9.53 17.83
N MET A 256 -16.49 -8.99 16.91
CA MET A 256 -15.08 -8.74 17.20
C MET A 256 -14.96 -7.48 18.03
N ARG A 257 -14.32 -7.58 19.20
CA ARG A 257 -13.91 -6.43 19.98
C ARG A 257 -12.51 -6.02 19.57
N LEU A 258 -12.38 -4.90 18.89
CA LEU A 258 -11.09 -4.36 18.48
C LEU A 258 -10.25 -3.95 19.68
N LEU A 259 -8.96 -4.12 19.56
CA LEU A 259 -7.94 -3.63 20.47
C LEU A 259 -7.17 -2.49 19.77
N PRO A 260 -6.62 -1.53 20.52
CA PRO A 260 -5.77 -0.51 19.93
C PRO A 260 -4.62 -1.14 19.14
N ALA A 261 -4.45 -0.74 17.89
CA ALA A 261 -3.37 -1.20 17.04
C ALA A 261 -2.02 -0.75 17.61
N PRO A 262 -0.99 -1.60 17.64
CA PRO A 262 0.33 -1.21 18.14
C PRO A 262 1.06 -0.28 17.17
N VAL A 263 0.69 -0.32 15.87
CA VAL A 263 1.26 0.51 14.81
C VAL A 263 0.12 1.03 13.94
N MET A 264 0.19 2.29 13.54
CA MET A 264 -0.70 2.91 12.55
C MET A 264 0.15 3.63 11.51
N SER A 265 0.08 3.17 10.28
CA SER A 265 0.88 3.70 9.17
C SER A 265 0.46 5.10 8.72
N ALA A 266 -0.81 5.45 8.92
CA ALA A 266 -1.38 6.73 8.55
C ALA A 266 -2.24 7.31 9.69
N PRO A 267 -2.55 8.64 9.69
CA PRO A 267 -3.30 9.28 10.75
C PRO A 267 -4.72 8.73 10.90
N TRP A 268 -5.17 8.53 12.13
CA TRP A 268 -6.56 8.23 12.45
C TRP A 268 -7.17 9.31 13.33
N LEU A 269 -8.26 9.90 12.87
CA LEU A 269 -9.06 10.84 13.62
C LEU A 269 -10.39 10.19 14.02
N ALA A 270 -10.83 10.40 15.25
CA ALA A 270 -12.13 9.97 15.72
C ALA A 270 -12.90 11.14 16.33
N MET A 271 -14.20 11.20 16.10
CA MET A 271 -15.08 12.24 16.64
C MET A 271 -16.44 11.67 17.04
N GLY A 272 -17.11 12.33 17.98
CA GLY A 272 -18.49 12.03 18.32
C GLY A 272 -19.46 12.39 17.19
N GLY A 273 -20.58 11.69 17.13
CA GLY A 273 -21.66 12.01 16.22
C GLY A 273 -22.42 13.29 16.59
N PRO A 274 -23.39 13.69 15.77
CA PRO A 274 -24.24 14.82 16.10
C PRO A 274 -25.08 14.51 17.35
N VAL A 275 -25.02 15.38 18.34
CA VAL A 275 -25.91 15.30 19.50
C VAL A 275 -27.30 15.73 19.05
N GLY A 276 -28.29 14.84 19.19
CA GLY A 276 -29.66 15.11 18.75
C GLY A 276 -30.25 16.33 19.40
N GLY A 277 -30.75 17.27 18.58
CA GLY A 277 -31.67 18.32 19.03
C GLY A 277 -33.10 17.78 19.09
N PRO A 278 -34.00 18.43 19.81
CA PRO A 278 -35.41 17.98 19.98
C PRO A 278 -36.20 17.93 18.67
N THR A 279 -35.65 18.38 17.55
CA THR A 279 -36.30 18.48 16.23
C THR A 279 -35.84 17.43 15.21
N GLU A 280 -34.83 16.58 15.52
CA GLU A 280 -34.43 15.48 14.64
C GLU A 280 -34.66 14.12 15.32
N PRO A 281 -35.81 13.46 15.11
CA PRO A 281 -36.13 12.17 15.73
C PRO A 281 -35.31 11.01 15.20
N THR A 282 -34.36 11.24 14.31
CA THR A 282 -33.53 10.21 13.63
C THR A 282 -32.10 10.15 14.12
N VAL A 283 -31.70 10.90 15.15
CA VAL A 283 -30.36 10.79 15.73
C VAL A 283 -30.31 9.55 16.62
N ARG A 284 -29.66 8.54 16.16
CA ARG A 284 -29.40 7.31 16.92
C ARG A 284 -28.51 7.62 18.12
N ALA A 285 -28.84 7.05 19.28
CA ALA A 285 -27.94 7.08 20.43
C ALA A 285 -26.58 6.44 20.04
N PRO A 286 -25.44 7.03 20.45
CA PRO A 286 -24.13 6.48 20.15
C PRO A 286 -24.02 5.04 20.70
N ARG A 287 -23.41 4.13 19.95
CA ARG A 287 -23.24 2.72 20.35
C ARG A 287 -22.38 2.56 21.59
N CYS A 288 -21.41 3.46 21.76
CA CYS A 288 -20.53 3.54 22.90
C CYS A 288 -20.48 4.98 23.40
N PRO A 289 -20.34 5.19 24.72
CA PRO A 289 -20.05 6.52 25.25
C PRO A 289 -18.73 7.06 24.70
N ASP A 290 -18.64 8.36 24.46
CA ASP A 290 -17.45 9.04 23.90
C ASP A 290 -16.15 8.71 24.65
N HIS A 291 -16.20 8.56 25.99
CA HIS A 291 -15.02 8.21 26.77
C HIS A 291 -14.40 6.86 26.40
N VAL A 292 -15.17 5.93 25.83
CA VAL A 292 -14.66 4.63 25.33
C VAL A 292 -13.82 4.86 24.08
N ALA A 293 -14.32 5.68 23.14
CA ALA A 293 -13.59 6.05 21.92
C ALA A 293 -12.33 6.88 22.25
N GLN A 294 -12.46 7.83 23.19
CA GLN A 294 -11.31 8.63 23.67
C GLN A 294 -10.20 7.75 24.28
N ALA A 295 -10.57 6.83 25.19
CA ALA A 295 -9.62 5.93 25.84
C ALA A 295 -8.98 4.97 24.83
N PHE A 296 -9.70 4.58 23.79
CA PHE A 296 -9.17 3.75 22.71
C PHE A 296 -8.19 4.55 21.85
N ALA A 297 -8.54 5.75 21.42
CA ALA A 297 -7.69 6.64 20.62
C ALA A 297 -6.41 7.00 21.40
N ALA A 298 -6.50 7.31 22.70
CA ALA A 298 -5.33 7.62 23.52
C ALA A 298 -4.28 6.49 23.62
N ARG A 299 -4.66 5.26 23.25
CA ARG A 299 -3.79 4.08 23.26
C ARG A 299 -3.37 3.63 21.87
N THR A 300 -3.88 4.29 20.83
CA THR A 300 -3.55 4.00 19.43
C THR A 300 -2.52 5.03 18.95
N PRO A 301 -1.36 4.64 18.42
CA PRO A 301 -0.39 5.59 17.88
C PRO A 301 -0.97 6.33 16.67
N ASN A 302 -0.42 7.50 16.37
CA ASN A 302 -0.83 8.34 15.23
C ASN A 302 -2.33 8.63 15.18
N SER A 303 -2.99 8.77 16.34
CA SER A 303 -4.41 9.00 16.46
C SER A 303 -4.77 10.25 17.25
N ASN A 304 -5.96 10.80 17.01
CA ASN A 304 -6.47 11.92 17.76
C ASN A 304 -7.99 11.83 17.92
N TRP A 305 -8.49 12.17 19.13
CA TRP A 305 -9.91 12.37 19.38
C TRP A 305 -10.26 13.85 19.24
N LEU A 306 -11.23 14.16 18.40
CA LEU A 306 -11.73 15.51 18.22
C LEU A 306 -12.96 15.73 19.08
N VAL A 307 -12.86 16.61 20.10
CA VAL A 307 -13.99 16.97 20.94
C VAL A 307 -14.92 17.88 20.14
N GLY A 308 -16.16 17.45 19.94
CA GLY A 308 -17.18 18.28 19.32
C GLY A 308 -17.43 19.56 20.15
N GLY A 309 -17.31 20.73 19.54
CA GLY A 309 -17.79 22.00 20.09
C GLY A 309 -16.80 22.94 20.77
N LEU A 310 -15.51 22.64 20.85
CA LEU A 310 -14.52 23.61 21.35
C LEU A 310 -13.47 23.91 20.28
N ALA A 311 -13.62 25.07 19.64
CA ALA A 311 -12.52 25.76 18.98
C ALA A 311 -11.59 26.29 20.08
N GLY A 312 -10.91 25.40 20.79
CA GLY A 312 -9.96 25.69 21.84
C GLY A 312 -8.62 25.09 21.48
N SER A 313 -7.69 25.94 21.06
CA SER A 313 -6.23 25.79 21.00
C SER A 313 -5.73 24.35 20.97
N LEU A 314 -5.55 23.81 19.78
CA LEU A 314 -4.61 22.74 19.54
C LEU A 314 -3.22 23.39 19.44
N GLY A 315 -2.55 23.49 20.62
CA GLY A 315 -1.14 23.78 20.66
C GLY A 315 -0.40 22.78 19.78
N ALA A 316 0.50 23.28 18.96
CA ALA A 316 1.48 22.47 18.27
C ALA A 316 2.14 21.56 19.32
N MET A 317 2.08 20.25 19.14
CA MET A 317 2.96 19.34 19.86
C MET A 317 4.38 19.61 19.33
N ASP A 318 5.17 20.29 20.12
CA ASP A 318 6.60 20.30 19.91
C ASP A 318 7.17 18.95 20.36
N ALA A 319 8.31 18.60 19.81
CA ALA A 319 8.96 17.31 19.99
C ALA A 319 9.48 17.07 21.44
N SER A 320 9.07 17.87 22.43
CA SER A 320 9.64 17.87 23.79
C SER A 320 8.70 17.39 24.90
N GLY A 321 7.45 17.01 24.62
CA GLY A 321 6.64 16.23 25.57
C GLY A 321 6.31 16.90 26.92
N THR A 322 6.37 18.22 27.05
CA THR A 322 6.08 18.92 28.31
C THR A 322 4.69 19.56 28.27
N THR A 323 3.81 19.14 29.16
CA THR A 323 2.45 19.68 29.36
C THR A 323 2.53 21.04 30.05
N PRO A 324 1.93 22.13 29.50
CA PRO A 324 1.79 23.38 30.24
C PRO A 324 0.70 23.25 31.33
N GLY A 325 1.03 23.77 32.52
CA GLY A 325 0.18 23.74 33.70
C GLY A 325 -1.22 24.36 33.50
N ARG A 326 -2.20 23.71 34.08
CA ARG A 326 -3.61 24.10 34.13
C ARG A 326 -3.75 25.33 35.05
N THR A 327 -4.06 26.49 34.48
CA THR A 327 -4.64 27.61 35.22
C THR A 327 -6.16 27.49 35.18
N SER A 328 -6.80 27.47 36.34
CA SER A 328 -8.26 27.47 36.50
C SER A 328 -8.88 28.74 35.92
N PRO A 329 -9.97 28.65 35.12
CA PRO A 329 -10.73 29.84 34.76
C PRO A 329 -11.76 30.15 35.83
N ASP A 330 -11.84 31.44 36.16
CA ASP A 330 -12.84 32.09 36.98
C ASP A 330 -14.26 31.85 36.43
N ALA A 331 -15.19 31.57 37.32
CA ALA A 331 -16.60 31.30 37.01
C ALA A 331 -17.37 32.62 36.75
N SER A 332 -17.37 33.06 35.51
CA SER A 332 -18.35 34.03 35.03
C SER A 332 -19.19 33.37 33.91
N THR A 333 -20.51 33.41 34.09
CA THR A 333 -21.61 32.82 33.31
C THR A 333 -21.30 32.61 31.85
N PRO A 334 -21.32 31.34 31.32
CA PRO A 334 -21.11 31.13 29.90
C PRO A 334 -22.38 31.53 29.14
N SER A 335 -22.27 32.58 28.32
CA SER A 335 -23.11 32.69 27.14
C SER A 335 -22.90 31.40 26.34
N THR A 336 -23.97 30.63 26.15
CA THR A 336 -24.01 29.38 25.40
C THR A 336 -23.26 29.57 24.06
N PRO A 337 -22.11 28.96 23.82
CA PRO A 337 -21.48 29.04 22.51
C PRO A 337 -22.50 28.42 21.55
N VAL A 338 -22.85 29.12 20.48
CA VAL A 338 -23.53 28.55 19.32
C VAL A 338 -22.69 27.35 18.92
N LEU A 339 -23.21 26.14 19.17
CA LEU A 339 -22.57 24.90 18.76
C LEU A 339 -22.34 25.05 17.26
N ALA A 340 -21.06 25.18 16.86
CA ALA A 340 -20.73 25.20 15.45
C ALA A 340 -21.38 23.96 14.85
N ASP A 341 -22.14 24.15 13.76
CA ASP A 341 -22.86 23.07 13.09
C ASP A 341 -21.96 21.83 13.01
N TRP A 342 -22.45 20.70 13.52
CA TRP A 342 -21.69 19.44 13.56
C TRP A 342 -21.08 19.10 12.18
N LEU A 343 -21.82 19.38 11.12
CA LEU A 343 -21.38 19.15 9.75
C LEU A 343 -20.16 20.01 9.38
N THR A 344 -20.07 21.24 9.94
CA THR A 344 -18.88 22.10 9.79
C THR A 344 -17.68 21.51 10.50
N GLN A 345 -17.85 20.96 11.69
CA GLN A 345 -16.80 20.28 12.43
C GLN A 345 -16.33 19.02 11.70
N TYR A 346 -17.25 18.23 11.17
CA TYR A 346 -16.96 17.06 10.35
C TYR A 346 -16.15 17.41 9.09
N LYS A 347 -16.55 18.45 8.34
CA LYS A 347 -15.79 18.96 7.20
C LYS A 347 -14.40 19.46 7.61
N ASN A 348 -14.28 20.11 8.77
CA ASN A 348 -12.98 20.60 9.25
C ASN A 348 -12.07 19.45 9.71
N ALA A 349 -12.62 18.41 10.34
CA ALA A 349 -11.87 17.19 10.68
C ALA A 349 -11.29 16.52 9.42
N PHE A 350 -12.13 16.39 8.39
CA PHE A 350 -11.68 15.84 7.10
C PHE A 350 -10.60 16.70 6.44
N ARG A 351 -10.80 18.04 6.34
CA ARG A 351 -9.79 18.96 5.77
C ARG A 351 -8.45 18.85 6.48
N ARG A 352 -8.47 18.72 7.80
CA ARG A 352 -7.27 18.53 8.61
C ARG A 352 -6.55 17.24 8.25
N LEU A 353 -7.27 16.14 8.12
CA LEU A 353 -6.71 14.84 7.71
C LEU A 353 -6.13 14.91 6.30
N ASN A 354 -6.85 15.52 5.35
CA ASN A 354 -6.40 15.71 3.97
C ASN A 354 -5.17 16.63 3.88
N ALA A 355 -5.09 17.68 4.69
CA ALA A 355 -3.91 18.55 4.73
C ALA A 355 -2.65 17.83 5.22
N HIS A 356 -2.78 16.88 6.14
CA HIS A 356 -1.67 16.02 6.58
C HIS A 356 -1.16 15.13 5.45
N HIS A 357 -2.06 14.57 4.64
CA HIS A 357 -1.70 13.79 3.47
C HIS A 357 -0.88 14.62 2.46
N VAL A 358 -1.34 15.81 2.12
CA VAL A 358 -0.64 16.72 1.18
C VAL A 358 0.72 17.16 1.71
N ALA A 359 0.85 17.40 3.03
CA ALA A 359 2.11 17.81 3.66
C ALA A 359 3.12 16.67 3.83
N GLY A 360 2.63 15.42 3.98
CA GLY A 360 3.48 14.23 4.20
C GLY A 360 4.15 13.71 2.93
N THR A 361 3.66 14.07 1.75
CA THR A 361 4.32 13.73 0.49
C THR A 361 5.51 14.67 0.27
N ALA A 362 6.72 14.18 0.55
CA ALA A 362 7.95 14.89 0.22
C ALA A 362 7.92 15.25 -1.27
N ARG A 363 7.86 16.55 -1.58
CA ARG A 363 7.78 17.01 -2.97
C ARG A 363 9.08 16.63 -3.67
N PRO A 364 9.02 15.89 -4.81
CA PRO A 364 10.21 15.59 -5.57
C PRO A 364 10.99 16.87 -5.94
N PRO A 365 12.32 16.81 -6.10
CA PRO A 365 13.10 17.93 -6.57
C PRO A 365 12.56 18.49 -7.89
N ALA A 366 12.58 19.81 -8.06
CA ALA A 366 11.94 20.50 -9.19
C ALA A 366 12.30 19.91 -10.58
N ALA A 367 13.54 19.43 -10.75
CA ALA A 367 13.99 18.85 -12.02
C ALA A 367 13.37 17.48 -12.38
N VAL A 368 12.75 16.81 -11.41
CA VAL A 368 12.08 15.51 -11.56
C VAL A 368 10.70 15.50 -10.89
N ALA A 369 10.13 16.68 -10.64
CA ALA A 369 8.88 16.86 -9.89
C ALA A 369 7.64 16.30 -10.61
N ASP A 370 7.75 16.06 -11.91
CA ASP A 370 6.73 15.40 -12.73
C ASP A 370 6.80 13.87 -12.68
N LEU A 371 7.82 13.31 -12.02
CA LEU A 371 7.96 11.87 -11.81
C LEU A 371 7.60 11.51 -10.36
N PRO A 372 6.88 10.40 -10.14
CA PRO A 372 6.50 9.95 -8.81
C PRO A 372 7.69 9.26 -8.13
N VAL A 373 8.66 10.05 -7.68
CA VAL A 373 9.89 9.53 -7.08
C VAL A 373 9.91 9.72 -5.56
N VAL A 374 10.53 8.74 -4.88
CA VAL A 374 10.79 8.71 -3.44
C VAL A 374 12.30 8.63 -3.22
N GLU A 375 12.88 9.61 -2.50
CA GLU A 375 14.30 9.58 -2.14
C GLU A 375 14.52 8.80 -0.84
N VAL A 376 15.41 7.81 -0.88
CA VAL A 376 15.89 7.07 0.29
C VAL A 376 17.39 7.32 0.42
N PRO A 377 17.80 8.32 1.22
CA PRO A 377 19.20 8.66 1.41
C PRO A 377 19.98 7.51 2.03
N ALA A 378 21.28 7.41 1.74
CA ALA A 378 22.14 6.43 2.41
C ALA A 378 22.28 6.73 3.90
N THR A 379 22.09 5.72 4.74
CA THR A 379 22.25 5.79 6.20
C THR A 379 23.53 5.11 6.67
N GLY A 380 24.08 4.17 5.88
CA GLY A 380 25.34 3.47 6.15
C GLY A 380 26.52 3.97 5.33
N LYS A 381 27.63 3.25 5.42
CA LYS A 381 28.83 3.50 4.61
C LYS A 381 28.94 2.43 3.52
N PRO A 382 29.17 2.81 2.27
CA PRO A 382 29.32 1.82 1.18
C PRO A 382 30.66 1.09 1.27
N ALA A 383 30.69 -0.17 0.83
CA ALA A 383 31.94 -0.85 0.54
C ALA A 383 32.73 -0.05 -0.52
N ALA A 384 34.07 -0.10 -0.47
CA ALA A 384 34.94 0.71 -1.33
C ALA A 384 34.58 0.61 -2.83
N LYS A 385 34.29 -0.63 -3.31
CA LYS A 385 33.87 -0.88 -4.70
C LYS A 385 32.52 -0.31 -5.09
N MET A 386 31.70 0.06 -4.10
CA MET A 386 30.34 0.56 -4.29
C MET A 386 30.23 2.06 -3.95
N ALA A 387 31.36 2.71 -3.63
CA ALA A 387 31.37 4.08 -3.14
C ALA A 387 30.82 5.12 -4.12
N ASP A 388 30.85 4.84 -5.41
CA ASP A 388 30.33 5.70 -6.48
C ASP A 388 29.01 5.19 -7.08
N THR A 389 28.29 4.31 -6.37
CA THR A 389 27.09 3.63 -6.85
C THR A 389 25.83 4.11 -6.10
N PHE A 390 24.73 4.29 -6.82
CA PHE A 390 23.39 4.50 -6.29
C PHE A 390 22.40 3.56 -6.97
N ALA A 391 21.16 3.49 -6.50
CA ALA A 391 20.13 2.66 -7.11
C ALA A 391 18.92 3.48 -7.58
N ILE A 392 18.26 3.03 -8.66
CA ILE A 392 16.93 3.41 -9.09
C ILE A 392 16.07 2.16 -9.01
N LEU A 393 14.98 2.19 -8.22
CA LEU A 393 14.10 1.06 -8.00
C LEU A 393 12.69 1.39 -8.50
N PHE A 394 12.23 0.66 -9.53
CA PHE A 394 10.85 0.68 -9.98
C PHE A 394 10.04 -0.35 -9.18
N SER A 395 9.00 0.12 -8.48
CA SER A 395 8.13 -0.74 -7.66
C SER A 395 7.27 -1.69 -8.49
N GLY A 396 6.54 -2.57 -7.81
CA GLY A 396 5.44 -3.31 -8.42
C GLY A 396 4.24 -2.41 -8.77
N ASP A 397 3.21 -3.02 -9.37
CA ASP A 397 1.92 -2.39 -9.70
C ASP A 397 1.12 -1.94 -8.47
N GLY A 398 1.50 -2.44 -7.30
CA GLY A 398 1.03 -2.00 -6.00
C GLY A 398 1.48 -0.59 -5.60
N GLY A 399 2.40 0.04 -6.34
CA GLY A 399 3.03 1.30 -5.98
C GLY A 399 4.20 1.12 -5.01
N TRP A 400 4.72 2.23 -4.47
CA TRP A 400 5.88 2.23 -3.57
C TRP A 400 5.50 1.76 -2.16
N ALA A 401 5.54 0.45 -1.92
CA ALA A 401 5.08 -0.16 -0.67
C ALA A 401 5.95 -1.36 -0.23
N GLY A 402 5.73 -1.86 0.97
CA GLY A 402 6.25 -3.13 1.50
C GLY A 402 7.67 -3.47 1.06
N LEU A 403 7.78 -4.47 0.18
CA LEU A 403 9.04 -4.98 -0.35
C LEU A 403 9.96 -3.88 -0.91
N ASP A 404 9.42 -2.93 -1.68
CA ASP A 404 10.22 -1.89 -2.34
C ASP A 404 10.95 -1.03 -1.31
N ARG A 405 10.24 -0.64 -0.22
CA ARG A 405 10.81 0.15 0.88
C ARG A 405 11.82 -0.61 1.69
N ASP A 406 11.55 -1.89 1.96
CA ASP A 406 12.44 -2.71 2.78
C ASP A 406 13.73 -3.01 2.04
N VAL A 407 13.67 -3.32 0.74
CA VAL A 407 14.86 -3.45 -0.12
C VAL A 407 15.62 -2.13 -0.21
N ALA A 408 14.93 -1.01 -0.42
CA ALA A 408 15.57 0.31 -0.47
C ALA A 408 16.21 0.68 0.87
N SER A 409 15.54 0.38 2.00
CA SER A 409 16.08 0.58 3.35
C SER A 409 17.33 -0.26 3.61
N ALA A 410 17.31 -1.55 3.21
CA ALA A 410 18.46 -2.42 3.33
C ALA A 410 19.65 -1.94 2.50
N LEU A 411 19.44 -1.51 1.25
CA LEU A 411 20.48 -0.91 0.41
C LEU A 411 21.00 0.40 1.01
N SER A 412 20.12 1.25 1.56
CA SER A 412 20.48 2.49 2.25
C SER A 412 21.39 2.23 3.45
N ALA A 413 21.10 1.20 4.25
CA ALA A 413 21.90 0.77 5.39
C ALA A 413 23.31 0.34 4.96
N HIS A 414 23.49 -0.18 3.74
CA HIS A 414 24.77 -0.50 3.12
C HIS A 414 25.42 0.68 2.39
N GLY A 415 24.91 1.90 2.58
CA GLY A 415 25.49 3.12 2.02
C GLY A 415 25.15 3.38 0.55
N ILE A 416 24.17 2.69 -0.01
CA ILE A 416 23.68 2.89 -1.37
C ILE A 416 22.40 3.74 -1.30
N PRO A 417 22.42 5.02 -1.69
CA PRO A 417 21.19 5.80 -1.76
C PRO A 417 20.30 5.27 -2.89
N VAL A 418 18.99 5.27 -2.64
CA VAL A 418 18.00 4.75 -3.58
C VAL A 418 17.01 5.83 -3.96
N VAL A 419 16.70 5.95 -5.25
CA VAL A 419 15.51 6.65 -5.71
C VAL A 419 14.48 5.61 -6.14
N GLY A 420 13.36 5.55 -5.42
CA GLY A 420 12.21 4.75 -5.78
C GLY A 420 11.38 5.45 -6.84
N VAL A 421 10.84 4.70 -7.79
CA VAL A 421 9.82 5.15 -8.73
C VAL A 421 8.55 4.35 -8.42
N ASP A 422 7.51 5.06 -8.01
CA ASP A 422 6.20 4.47 -7.75
C ASP A 422 5.57 4.08 -9.10
N SER A 423 5.62 2.79 -9.43
CA SER A 423 5.16 2.28 -10.74
C SER A 423 3.67 2.46 -10.94
N LEU A 424 2.85 2.34 -9.90
CA LEU A 424 1.41 2.57 -10.01
C LEU A 424 1.12 3.99 -10.51
N ARG A 425 1.74 4.99 -9.89
CA ARG A 425 1.59 6.39 -10.29
C ARG A 425 2.27 6.69 -11.62
N TYR A 426 3.41 6.07 -11.88
CA TYR A 426 4.18 6.27 -13.11
C TYR A 426 3.43 5.75 -14.34
N PHE A 427 2.84 4.55 -14.24
CA PHE A 427 2.08 3.91 -15.32
C PHE A 427 0.58 4.19 -15.26
N TRP A 428 0.13 5.05 -14.36
CA TRP A 428 -1.27 5.50 -14.32
C TRP A 428 -1.73 6.07 -15.66
N SER A 429 -0.83 6.74 -16.36
CA SER A 429 -0.98 7.13 -17.76
C SER A 429 -0.10 6.27 -18.64
N ALA A 430 -0.57 5.97 -19.84
CA ALA A 430 0.16 5.17 -20.81
C ALA A 430 1.57 5.73 -21.09
N ARG A 431 2.56 4.86 -21.01
CA ARG A 431 3.97 5.13 -21.33
C ARG A 431 4.40 4.31 -22.52
N THR A 432 5.55 4.65 -23.08
CA THR A 432 6.21 3.82 -24.08
C THR A 432 7.58 3.38 -23.56
N PRO A 433 8.13 2.26 -24.04
CA PRO A 433 9.50 1.90 -23.73
C PRO A 433 10.53 3.02 -23.96
N ALA A 434 10.33 3.83 -24.99
CA ALA A 434 11.21 4.95 -25.32
C ALA A 434 11.06 6.12 -24.33
N SER A 435 9.82 6.49 -23.96
CA SER A 435 9.61 7.56 -22.96
C SER A 435 10.16 7.13 -21.59
N GLY A 436 9.99 5.85 -21.20
CA GLY A 436 10.58 5.33 -19.96
C GLY A 436 12.11 5.34 -19.97
N ALA A 437 12.74 5.04 -21.10
CA ALA A 437 14.20 5.16 -21.22
C ALA A 437 14.68 6.61 -21.04
N LEU A 438 13.96 7.60 -21.58
CA LEU A 438 14.27 9.02 -21.38
C LEU A 438 14.12 9.43 -19.92
N ASP A 439 13.11 8.95 -19.23
CA ASP A 439 12.90 9.22 -17.81
C ASP A 439 13.99 8.59 -16.94
N ILE A 440 14.40 7.34 -17.23
CA ILE A 440 15.56 6.71 -16.55
C ILE A 440 16.84 7.55 -16.78
N ASP A 441 17.14 7.95 -18.01
CA ASP A 441 18.33 8.75 -18.32
C ASP A 441 18.29 10.13 -17.60
N ARG A 442 17.11 10.75 -17.48
CA ARG A 442 16.91 11.98 -16.71
C ARG A 442 17.14 11.77 -15.22
N LEU A 443 16.60 10.71 -14.63
CA LEU A 443 16.82 10.33 -13.24
C LEU A 443 18.31 10.05 -12.99
N MET A 444 18.96 9.26 -13.86
CA MET A 444 20.38 8.96 -13.75
C MET A 444 21.20 10.24 -13.71
N ARG A 445 21.03 11.16 -14.67
CA ARG A 445 21.77 12.43 -14.72
C ARG A 445 21.56 13.29 -13.49
N PHE A 446 20.29 13.40 -13.04
CA PHE A 446 19.95 14.20 -11.87
C PHE A 446 20.61 13.66 -10.60
N TYR A 447 20.43 12.35 -10.31
CA TYR A 447 20.92 11.76 -9.07
C TYR A 447 22.42 11.48 -9.07
N GLN A 448 23.04 11.26 -10.25
CA GLN A 448 24.50 11.24 -10.38
C GLN A 448 25.13 12.56 -9.88
N THR A 449 24.54 13.69 -10.25
CA THR A 449 25.01 15.01 -9.79
C THR A 449 24.67 15.23 -8.31
N ARG A 450 23.43 14.95 -7.91
CA ARG A 450 22.92 15.20 -6.56
C ARG A 450 23.68 14.43 -5.49
N TRP A 451 24.02 13.16 -5.76
CA TRP A 451 24.70 12.27 -4.80
C TRP A 451 26.19 12.08 -5.11
N SER A 452 26.72 12.73 -6.14
CA SER A 452 28.11 12.59 -6.60
C SER A 452 28.49 11.12 -6.85
N ARG A 453 27.59 10.35 -7.50
CA ARG A 453 27.75 8.93 -7.81
C ARG A 453 27.72 8.74 -9.32
N LYS A 454 28.53 7.80 -9.85
CA LYS A 454 28.69 7.61 -11.30
C LYS A 454 27.95 6.41 -11.84
N ARG A 455 27.82 5.35 -11.03
CA ARG A 455 27.25 4.07 -11.42
C ARG A 455 25.86 3.90 -10.86
N VAL A 456 24.99 3.19 -11.57
CA VAL A 456 23.62 2.95 -11.15
C VAL A 456 23.32 1.45 -11.16
N ILE A 457 22.63 0.98 -10.12
CA ILE A 457 21.91 -0.29 -10.11
C ILE A 457 20.47 0.03 -10.47
N LEU A 458 19.98 -0.51 -11.59
CA LEU A 458 18.56 -0.44 -11.94
C LEU A 458 17.88 -1.68 -11.36
N ILE A 459 16.86 -1.47 -10.55
CA ILE A 459 16.12 -2.54 -9.87
C ILE A 459 14.67 -2.42 -10.26
N GLY A 460 14.03 -3.51 -10.63
CA GLY A 460 12.58 -3.59 -10.83
C GLY A 460 12.01 -4.75 -10.05
N TYR A 461 10.83 -4.53 -9.46
CA TYR A 461 10.03 -5.56 -8.84
C TYR A 461 8.69 -5.71 -9.56
N SER A 462 8.28 -6.97 -9.84
CA SER A 462 7.01 -7.27 -10.49
C SER A 462 6.84 -6.42 -11.78
N GLN A 463 5.84 -5.55 -11.92
CA GLN A 463 5.68 -4.65 -13.06
C GLN A 463 6.97 -3.85 -13.35
N GLY A 464 7.69 -3.38 -12.32
CA GLY A 464 8.98 -2.70 -12.51
C GLY A 464 10.02 -3.60 -13.18
N ALA A 465 10.07 -4.90 -12.81
CA ALA A 465 10.96 -5.88 -13.46
C ALA A 465 10.56 -6.12 -14.91
N ASP A 466 9.27 -6.17 -15.19
CA ASP A 466 8.73 -6.46 -16.52
C ASP A 466 9.08 -5.40 -17.56
N VAL A 467 9.05 -4.13 -17.16
CA VAL A 467 9.23 -2.99 -18.07
C VAL A 467 10.70 -2.60 -18.26
N LEU A 468 11.57 -2.83 -17.27
CA LEU A 468 12.96 -2.38 -17.31
C LEU A 468 13.78 -2.94 -18.49
N PRO A 469 13.67 -4.20 -18.92
CA PRO A 469 14.42 -4.69 -20.10
C PRO A 469 14.16 -3.86 -21.35
N PHE A 470 12.90 -3.47 -21.56
CA PHE A 470 12.51 -2.64 -22.69
C PHE A 470 13.12 -1.24 -22.63
N MET A 471 13.13 -0.63 -21.44
CA MET A 471 13.65 0.71 -21.23
C MET A 471 15.18 0.72 -21.35
N VAL A 472 15.88 -0.25 -20.74
CA VAL A 472 17.34 -0.35 -20.76
C VAL A 472 17.88 -0.55 -22.16
N ASN A 473 17.21 -1.37 -22.99
CA ASN A 473 17.58 -1.55 -24.39
C ASN A 473 17.48 -0.25 -25.21
N ARG A 474 16.71 0.73 -24.76
CA ARG A 474 16.49 2.03 -25.42
C ARG A 474 17.29 3.17 -24.82
N LEU A 475 18.09 2.91 -23.78
CA LEU A 475 19.05 3.88 -23.27
C LEU A 475 20.14 4.18 -24.32
N SER A 476 20.63 5.42 -24.31
CA SER A 476 21.83 5.72 -25.08
C SER A 476 23.01 4.83 -24.64
N PRO A 477 23.97 4.52 -25.53
CA PRO A 477 25.16 3.75 -25.12
C PRO A 477 25.85 4.33 -23.89
N VAL A 478 26.01 5.65 -23.83
CA VAL A 478 26.64 6.35 -22.68
C VAL A 478 25.87 6.15 -21.38
N ALA A 479 24.53 6.19 -21.42
CA ALA A 479 23.71 5.97 -20.24
C ALA A 479 23.76 4.50 -19.83
N ARG A 480 23.66 3.58 -20.78
CA ARG A 480 23.70 2.13 -20.51
C ARG A 480 25.03 1.68 -19.93
N ASP A 481 26.16 2.23 -20.36
CA ASP A 481 27.49 1.91 -19.82
C ASP A 481 27.65 2.29 -18.34
N ARG A 482 26.80 3.17 -17.82
CA ARG A 482 26.76 3.54 -16.39
C ARG A 482 25.92 2.59 -15.54
N VAL A 483 25.14 1.71 -16.17
CA VAL A 483 24.35 0.69 -15.48
C VAL A 483 25.28 -0.42 -15.01
N ALA A 484 25.51 -0.45 -13.71
CA ALA A 484 26.37 -1.48 -13.09
C ALA A 484 25.69 -2.85 -13.07
N LEU A 485 24.39 -2.87 -12.81
CA LEU A 485 23.59 -4.08 -12.74
C LEU A 485 22.13 -3.73 -13.02
N LEU A 486 21.44 -4.61 -13.74
CA LEU A 486 19.98 -4.62 -13.88
C LEU A 486 19.44 -5.79 -13.07
N VAL A 487 18.60 -5.51 -12.08
CA VAL A 487 17.99 -6.51 -11.21
C VAL A 487 16.50 -6.63 -11.54
N LEU A 488 16.07 -7.84 -11.85
CA LEU A 488 14.69 -8.17 -12.21
C LEU A 488 14.14 -9.13 -11.14
N MET A 489 13.27 -8.62 -10.26
CA MET A 489 12.71 -9.39 -9.14
C MET A 489 11.26 -9.75 -9.43
N GLY A 490 10.92 -11.04 -9.42
CA GLY A 490 9.58 -11.51 -9.76
C GLY A 490 9.21 -11.19 -11.22
N LEU A 491 10.08 -11.55 -12.16
CA LEU A 491 9.90 -11.26 -13.59
C LEU A 491 8.77 -12.09 -14.19
N GLY A 492 7.74 -11.41 -14.73
CA GLY A 492 6.61 -12.02 -15.41
C GLY A 492 6.87 -12.41 -16.87
N GLN A 493 5.80 -12.75 -17.58
CA GLN A 493 5.87 -13.18 -18.98
C GLN A 493 5.67 -12.02 -19.97
N LYS A 494 4.88 -11.02 -19.61
CA LYS A 494 4.49 -9.87 -20.45
C LYS A 494 4.54 -8.57 -19.68
N ALA A 495 4.98 -7.51 -20.33
CA ALA A 495 5.09 -6.16 -19.78
C ALA A 495 3.92 -5.27 -20.24
N ASP A 496 3.35 -4.54 -19.30
CA ASP A 496 2.36 -3.49 -19.54
C ASP A 496 2.94 -2.12 -19.17
N PHE A 497 2.77 -1.16 -20.08
CA PHE A 497 3.23 0.22 -19.92
C PHE A 497 2.10 1.20 -19.58
N GLU A 498 1.01 0.67 -19.07
CA GLU A 498 -0.17 1.41 -18.63
C GLU A 498 -0.88 0.61 -17.56
N PHE A 499 -1.31 1.27 -16.48
CA PHE A 499 -2.16 0.64 -15.49
C PHE A 499 -3.53 0.34 -16.10
N ARG A 500 -3.90 -0.95 -16.17
CA ARG A 500 -5.19 -1.41 -16.67
C ARG A 500 -5.87 -2.28 -15.64
N MET A 501 -7.06 -1.89 -15.23
CA MET A 501 -7.87 -2.65 -14.28
C MET A 501 -8.20 -4.08 -14.72
N THR A 502 -8.27 -4.31 -16.03
CA THR A 502 -8.53 -5.64 -16.61
C THR A 502 -7.40 -6.62 -16.36
N ASN A 503 -6.18 -6.15 -16.15
CA ASN A 503 -5.00 -7.00 -15.93
C ASN A 503 -4.97 -7.62 -14.53
N TRP A 504 -5.73 -7.08 -13.59
CA TRP A 504 -5.85 -7.58 -12.23
C TRP A 504 -6.76 -8.80 -12.07
N VAL A 505 -7.65 -9.00 -13.02
CA VAL A 505 -8.61 -10.13 -13.04
C VAL A 505 -8.20 -11.20 -14.05
N MET A 506 -7.45 -10.81 -15.09
CA MET A 506 -6.99 -11.70 -16.16
C MET A 506 -5.56 -11.27 -16.54
N SER A 507 -4.63 -12.22 -16.56
CA SER A 507 -3.28 -11.97 -17.07
C SER A 507 -3.35 -11.19 -18.39
N SER A 508 -2.49 -10.16 -18.53
CA SER A 508 -2.47 -9.27 -19.69
C SER A 508 -2.49 -10.06 -21.02
N GLN A 509 -3.61 -10.00 -21.72
CA GLN A 509 -3.72 -10.61 -23.05
C GLN A 509 -2.87 -9.84 -24.09
N ASN A 510 -2.68 -8.53 -23.90
CA ASN A 510 -2.09 -7.60 -24.86
C ASN A 510 -0.70 -7.08 -24.48
N GLY A 511 -0.09 -7.55 -23.37
CA GLY A 511 1.22 -7.13 -22.92
C GLY A 511 2.33 -7.54 -23.90
N LEU A 512 3.43 -6.78 -23.89
CA LEU A 512 4.60 -7.04 -24.72
C LEU A 512 5.41 -8.23 -24.15
N PRO A 513 5.84 -9.21 -24.97
CA PRO A 513 6.62 -10.36 -24.50
C PRO A 513 7.98 -9.90 -23.96
N ILE A 514 8.32 -10.26 -22.72
CA ILE A 514 9.51 -9.79 -22.02
C ILE A 514 10.79 -10.51 -22.48
N ARG A 515 10.72 -11.81 -22.68
CA ARG A 515 11.89 -12.66 -22.96
C ARG A 515 12.77 -12.15 -24.11
N PRO A 516 12.22 -11.72 -25.28
CA PRO A 516 13.05 -11.17 -26.35
C PRO A 516 13.80 -9.90 -25.97
N GLU A 517 13.26 -9.10 -25.04
CA GLU A 517 13.96 -7.89 -24.55
C GLU A 517 15.07 -8.25 -23.57
N VAL A 518 14.88 -9.25 -22.69
CA VAL A 518 15.95 -9.75 -21.82
C VAL A 518 17.10 -10.35 -22.65
N GLU A 519 16.78 -11.09 -23.69
CA GLU A 519 17.79 -11.70 -24.59
C GLU A 519 18.57 -10.67 -25.42
N ARG A 520 18.11 -9.42 -25.54
CA ARG A 520 18.85 -8.31 -26.17
C ARG A 520 19.80 -7.57 -25.22
N LEU A 521 19.68 -7.79 -23.91
CA LEU A 521 20.58 -7.16 -22.96
C LEU A 521 22.02 -7.65 -23.13
N PRO A 522 23.01 -6.82 -22.80
CA PRO A 522 24.41 -7.27 -22.77
C PRO A 522 24.60 -8.44 -21.80
N ASP A 523 25.43 -9.42 -22.19
CA ASP A 523 25.68 -10.59 -21.37
C ASP A 523 26.20 -10.24 -19.99
N GLY A 524 25.62 -10.87 -18.97
CA GLY A 524 25.92 -10.65 -17.57
C GLY A 524 25.39 -9.31 -17.00
N LEU A 525 24.76 -8.42 -17.77
CA LEU A 525 24.21 -7.18 -17.24
C LEU A 525 23.05 -7.43 -16.27
N ALA A 526 22.24 -8.44 -16.54
CA ALA A 526 21.04 -8.72 -15.79
C ALA A 526 21.24 -9.80 -14.70
N MET A 527 20.56 -9.61 -13.59
CA MET A 527 20.31 -10.57 -12.52
C MET A 527 18.81 -10.77 -12.40
N CYS A 528 18.32 -12.01 -12.50
CA CYS A 528 16.91 -12.35 -12.36
C CYS A 528 16.71 -13.08 -11.03
N VAL A 529 15.84 -12.55 -10.17
CA VAL A 529 15.52 -13.09 -8.85
C VAL A 529 14.09 -13.58 -8.84
N TYR A 530 13.85 -14.80 -8.36
CA TYR A 530 12.53 -15.40 -8.32
C TYR A 530 12.33 -16.25 -7.06
N GLY A 531 11.08 -16.36 -6.63
CA GLY A 531 10.70 -17.21 -5.51
C GLY A 531 10.70 -18.69 -5.87
N ALA A 532 10.99 -19.54 -4.89
CA ALA A 532 11.00 -21.00 -5.07
C ALA A 532 9.63 -21.56 -5.45
N ASP A 533 8.58 -20.90 -4.96
CA ASP A 533 7.17 -21.29 -5.12
C ASP A 533 6.46 -20.40 -6.16
N GLU A 534 7.21 -19.70 -7.01
CA GLU A 534 6.69 -18.81 -8.06
C GLU A 534 6.68 -19.55 -9.41
N ASP A 535 5.55 -20.15 -9.76
CA ASP A 535 5.41 -21.03 -10.93
C ASP A 535 5.35 -20.29 -12.27
N ASP A 536 4.98 -19.01 -12.27
CA ASP A 536 4.78 -18.18 -13.46
C ASP A 536 5.96 -17.27 -13.79
N SER A 537 7.05 -17.32 -13.02
CA SER A 537 8.26 -16.53 -13.25
C SER A 537 8.96 -16.90 -14.57
N ASN A 538 9.42 -15.87 -15.29
CA ASN A 538 10.22 -16.04 -16.52
C ASN A 538 11.69 -16.38 -16.24
N CYS A 539 12.19 -16.12 -15.01
CA CYS A 539 13.60 -16.29 -14.65
C CYS A 539 14.13 -17.71 -14.92
N PRO A 540 13.44 -18.81 -14.53
CA PRO A 540 13.97 -20.16 -14.74
C PRO A 540 14.20 -20.52 -16.21
N GLY A 541 13.50 -19.85 -17.12
CA GLY A 541 13.61 -20.08 -18.57
C GLY A 541 14.72 -19.29 -19.27
N LEU A 542 15.45 -18.42 -18.56
CA LEU A 542 16.52 -17.60 -19.13
C LEU A 542 17.85 -18.36 -19.19
N ASP A 543 18.74 -17.98 -20.13
CA ASP A 543 20.08 -18.59 -20.26
C ASP A 543 20.99 -18.12 -19.08
N PRO A 544 21.42 -19.04 -18.18
CA PRO A 544 22.24 -18.69 -17.01
C PRO A 544 23.65 -18.21 -17.38
N ARG A 545 24.11 -18.39 -18.63
CA ARG A 545 25.36 -17.83 -19.12
C ARG A 545 25.27 -16.33 -19.41
N ARG A 546 24.04 -15.84 -19.66
CA ARG A 546 23.75 -14.44 -20.00
C ARG A 546 23.17 -13.65 -18.84
N VAL A 547 22.34 -14.29 -18.02
CA VAL A 547 21.62 -13.69 -16.90
C VAL A 547 21.98 -14.45 -15.63
N GLN A 548 22.39 -13.73 -14.59
CA GLN A 548 22.60 -14.36 -13.29
C GLN A 548 21.23 -14.72 -12.68
N LEU A 549 20.98 -16.00 -12.44
CA LEU A 549 19.74 -16.47 -11.83
C LEU A 549 19.93 -16.62 -10.31
N VAL A 550 18.98 -16.10 -9.54
CA VAL A 550 18.96 -16.20 -8.08
C VAL A 550 17.60 -16.69 -7.64
N LYS A 551 17.58 -17.88 -7.04
CA LYS A 551 16.38 -18.48 -6.45
C LYS A 551 16.33 -18.15 -4.97
N MET A 552 15.23 -17.54 -4.50
CA MET A 552 14.97 -17.20 -3.11
C MET A 552 13.87 -18.12 -2.55
N PRO A 553 13.80 -18.33 -1.22
CA PRO A 553 12.67 -19.02 -0.60
C PRO A 553 11.33 -18.28 -0.82
N GLY A 554 10.22 -19.01 -0.76
CA GLY A 554 8.87 -18.49 -0.86
C GLY A 554 8.40 -18.18 -2.28
N GLY A 555 7.29 -17.47 -2.39
CA GLY A 555 6.69 -17.02 -3.66
C GLY A 555 7.17 -15.63 -4.09
N HIS A 556 6.28 -14.88 -4.70
CA HIS A 556 6.54 -13.55 -5.29
C HIS A 556 7.12 -12.50 -4.31
N HIS A 557 6.91 -12.68 -3.00
CA HIS A 557 7.39 -11.79 -1.93
C HIS A 557 8.64 -12.33 -1.18
N PHE A 558 9.28 -13.41 -1.65
CA PHE A 558 10.56 -13.94 -1.14
C PHE A 558 10.58 -14.22 0.37
N ASP A 559 9.44 -14.64 0.96
CA ASP A 559 9.24 -14.86 2.40
C ASP A 559 9.70 -13.68 3.29
N GLY A 560 9.67 -12.45 2.76
CA GLY A 560 10.10 -11.26 3.49
C GLY A 560 11.61 -11.16 3.72
N ASN A 561 12.45 -11.97 3.09
CA ASN A 561 13.91 -11.94 3.25
C ASN A 561 14.58 -10.82 2.43
N TYR A 562 14.17 -9.58 2.68
CA TYR A 562 14.62 -8.43 1.90
C TYR A 562 16.06 -8.01 2.21
N ALA A 563 16.57 -8.29 3.41
CA ALA A 563 17.98 -8.11 3.74
C ALA A 563 18.87 -9.04 2.91
N GLY A 564 18.55 -10.34 2.86
CA GLY A 564 19.27 -11.30 2.04
C GLY A 564 19.19 -10.98 0.54
N LEU A 565 18.08 -10.42 0.09
CA LEU A 565 17.91 -9.94 -1.29
C LEU A 565 18.84 -8.75 -1.59
N ALA A 566 18.89 -7.75 -0.70
CA ALA A 566 19.81 -6.63 -0.83
C ALA A 566 21.30 -7.07 -0.84
N ASP A 567 21.68 -8.03 0.01
CA ASP A 567 23.01 -8.61 0.02
C ASP A 567 23.36 -9.29 -1.31
N ALA A 568 22.44 -10.06 -1.88
CA ALA A 568 22.64 -10.72 -3.18
C ALA A 568 22.83 -9.69 -4.31
N ILE A 569 22.04 -8.61 -4.30
CA ILE A 569 22.15 -7.49 -5.25
C ILE A 569 23.54 -6.83 -5.14
N LEU A 570 23.97 -6.49 -3.93
CA LEU A 570 25.25 -5.83 -3.69
C LEU A 570 26.44 -6.72 -4.06
N GLN A 571 26.37 -8.00 -3.76
CA GLN A 571 27.41 -8.97 -4.17
C GLN A 571 27.50 -9.09 -5.70
N ALA A 572 26.37 -9.11 -6.40
CA ALA A 572 26.35 -9.14 -7.86
C ALA A 572 26.93 -7.85 -8.46
N ALA A 573 26.53 -6.68 -7.95
CA ALA A 573 27.01 -5.39 -8.42
C ALA A 573 28.51 -5.16 -8.15
N ALA A 574 29.06 -5.67 -7.04
CA ALA A 574 30.49 -5.54 -6.69
C ALA A 574 31.43 -6.41 -7.55
N ARG A 575 30.88 -7.38 -8.28
CA ARG A 575 31.64 -8.23 -9.23
C ARG A 575 31.83 -7.55 -10.59
N ARG A 576 31.14 -6.49 -10.86
CA ARG A 576 31.17 -5.69 -12.08
C ARG A 576 31.83 -4.33 -11.82
#